data_8462745c80a094f638ba8b1b83fc319a
#
_entry.id   8462745c80a094f638ba8b1b83fc319a
#
_cell.length_a   1.000
_cell.length_b   1.000
_cell.length_c   1.000
_cell.angle_alpha   90.00
_cell.angle_beta   90.00
_cell.angle_gamma   90.00
#
_symmetry.space_group_name_H-M   'P 1'
#
loop_
_entity.id
_entity.type
_entity.pdbx_description
1 polymer ?
#
loop_
_entity_poly.entity_id
_entity_poly.type
_entity_poly.pdbx_seq_one_letter_code
_entity_poly.pdbx_strand_id
1 'polypeptide(L)'
;MKYREIADGIFVDRPNRFIAHVEVNGAVETVHVKNTGRCKELLLPGTAVRLEVSDNPKRKTKYDLVAVHKQGLGWVNMDSQAPNKVVGEWLAKQGYDYIKPEFTYGKSRIDFYMEKGGQKYLLEVKGCTLEVDGIGYFPDAPTERGVKHLHELAQAQQKGYQCAVAFVIQMEGITEVRPNVGTQPEFGTALAEAKAAGVSVLFLLCHVGRDSLEIVEQREG
;
A
#
# COMPACT_ATOMS: atom_id res chain seq x y z
N MET A 1 -11.09 5.38 1.71
CA MET A 1 -10.54 6.64 2.23
C MET A 1 -10.69 7.75 1.19
N LYS A 2 -10.71 9.00 1.61
CA LYS A 2 -10.90 10.14 0.73
C LYS A 2 -9.82 11.20 0.96
N TYR A 3 -9.27 11.75 -0.12
CA TYR A 3 -8.40 12.92 -0.12
C TYR A 3 -9.24 14.19 -0.04
N ARG A 4 -8.70 15.30 0.44
CA ARG A 4 -9.46 16.55 0.67
C ARG A 4 -9.71 17.32 -0.64
N GLU A 5 -8.64 17.67 -1.31
CA GLU A 5 -8.68 18.44 -2.57
C GLU A 5 -7.63 17.89 -3.52
N ILE A 6 -8.02 17.61 -4.75
CA ILE A 6 -7.14 17.05 -5.78
C ILE A 6 -6.93 18.05 -6.92
N ALA A 7 -5.66 18.36 -7.17
CA ALA A 7 -5.19 19.03 -8.37
C ALA A 7 -4.62 17.99 -9.34
N ASP A 8 -4.83 18.24 -10.66
CA ASP A 8 -4.19 17.45 -11.71
C ASP A 8 -2.86 18.11 -12.11
N GLY A 9 -1.89 17.30 -12.56
CA GLY A 9 -0.62 17.78 -13.05
C GLY A 9 0.03 16.80 -14.00
N ILE A 10 1.15 17.23 -14.59
CA ILE A 10 2.00 16.41 -15.46
C ILE A 10 3.35 16.23 -14.80
N PHE A 11 3.74 14.97 -14.62
CA PHE A 11 5.02 14.63 -14.01
C PHE A 11 6.19 15.07 -14.92
N VAL A 12 7.17 15.74 -14.33
CA VAL A 12 8.38 16.20 -15.03
C VAL A 12 9.56 15.30 -14.68
N ASP A 13 9.97 15.27 -13.40
CA ASP A 13 11.06 14.44 -12.91
C ASP A 13 10.96 14.16 -11.41
N ARG A 14 11.84 13.29 -10.91
CA ARG A 14 11.96 12.92 -9.49
C ARG A 14 13.43 12.98 -9.05
N PRO A 15 13.93 14.15 -8.58
CA PRO A 15 15.33 14.31 -8.22
C PRO A 15 15.75 13.45 -7.02
N ASN A 16 14.82 13.08 -6.14
CA ASN A 16 15.07 12.15 -5.04
C ASN A 16 13.79 11.43 -4.60
N ARG A 17 13.89 10.50 -3.63
CA ARG A 17 12.74 9.67 -3.19
C ARG A 17 11.59 10.45 -2.57
N PHE A 18 11.78 11.69 -2.16
CA PHE A 18 10.79 12.48 -1.43
C PHE A 18 10.20 13.63 -2.25
N ILE A 19 10.86 14.03 -3.33
CA ILE A 19 10.54 15.23 -4.11
C ILE A 19 10.38 14.85 -5.58
N ALA A 20 9.35 15.41 -6.19
CA ALA A 20 9.16 15.43 -7.64
C ALA A 20 8.88 16.85 -8.13
N HIS A 21 9.11 17.10 -9.41
CA HIS A 21 8.64 18.28 -10.13
C HIS A 21 7.44 17.89 -10.97
N VAL A 22 6.39 18.69 -10.87
CA VAL A 22 5.12 18.46 -11.57
C VAL A 22 4.64 19.78 -12.15
N GLU A 23 4.25 19.81 -13.41
CA GLU A 23 3.59 20.96 -14.01
C GLU A 23 2.13 21.00 -13.56
N VAL A 24 1.75 22.10 -12.91
CA VAL A 24 0.39 22.36 -12.42
C VAL A 24 -0.04 23.73 -12.94
N ASN A 25 -1.12 23.78 -13.74
CA ASN A 25 -1.63 25.03 -14.34
C ASN A 25 -0.58 25.83 -15.10
N GLY A 26 0.34 25.15 -15.82
CA GLY A 26 1.38 25.76 -16.63
C GLY A 26 2.63 26.23 -15.86
N ALA A 27 2.72 25.96 -14.57
CA ALA A 27 3.90 26.23 -13.75
C ALA A 27 4.48 24.94 -13.17
N VAL A 28 5.82 24.84 -13.11
CA VAL A 28 6.50 23.69 -12.48
C VAL A 28 6.54 23.89 -10.98
N GLU A 29 5.91 22.98 -10.27
CA GLU A 29 5.81 22.96 -8.80
C GLU A 29 6.69 21.85 -8.20
N THR A 30 7.30 22.15 -7.05
CA THR A 30 7.99 21.14 -6.24
C THR A 30 6.97 20.45 -5.33
N VAL A 31 6.78 19.14 -5.52
CA VAL A 31 5.78 18.35 -4.79
C VAL A 31 6.45 17.28 -3.92
N HIS A 32 5.81 16.91 -2.82
CA HIS A 32 6.25 15.81 -1.99
C HIS A 32 5.72 14.48 -2.55
N VAL A 33 6.57 13.46 -2.60
CA VAL A 33 6.21 12.10 -3.01
C VAL A 33 5.95 11.27 -1.76
N LYS A 34 4.69 10.89 -1.51
CA LYS A 34 4.27 10.08 -0.34
C LYS A 34 4.61 8.58 -0.50
N ASN A 35 5.60 8.25 -1.31
CA ASN A 35 6.05 6.88 -1.51
C ASN A 35 7.58 6.84 -1.61
N THR A 36 8.20 6.04 -0.74
CA THR A 36 9.67 5.86 -0.74
C THR A 36 10.13 4.74 -1.67
N GLY A 37 9.22 3.98 -2.27
CA GLY A 37 9.48 2.99 -3.30
C GLY A 37 10.09 3.60 -4.56
N ARG A 38 10.62 2.76 -5.43
CA ARG A 38 11.26 3.21 -6.68
C ARG A 38 10.25 3.82 -7.64
N CYS A 39 9.13 3.14 -7.88
CA CYS A 39 8.03 3.54 -8.77
C CYS A 39 8.54 4.06 -10.14
N LYS A 40 9.62 3.48 -10.66
CA LYS A 40 10.26 3.96 -11.89
C LYS A 40 9.40 3.73 -13.13
N GLU A 41 8.62 2.66 -13.11
CA GLU A 41 7.68 2.27 -14.16
C GLU A 41 6.42 3.14 -14.20
N LEU A 42 6.16 3.87 -13.11
CA LEU A 42 5.01 4.76 -12.97
C LEU A 42 5.38 6.22 -13.26
N LEU A 43 6.48 6.69 -12.68
CA LEU A 43 6.90 8.09 -12.70
C LEU A 43 7.76 8.38 -13.93
N LEU A 44 7.12 8.39 -15.10
CA LEU A 44 7.74 8.71 -16.38
C LEU A 44 7.43 10.17 -16.77
N PRO A 45 8.39 10.94 -17.31
CA PRO A 45 8.14 12.30 -17.77
C PRO A 45 6.95 12.37 -18.73
N GLY A 46 6.07 13.37 -18.53
CA GLY A 46 4.85 13.54 -19.30
C GLY A 46 3.63 12.76 -18.79
N THR A 47 3.78 11.93 -17.76
CA THR A 47 2.67 11.16 -17.20
C THR A 47 1.72 12.05 -16.38
N ALA A 48 0.41 11.85 -16.56
CA ALA A 48 -0.61 12.53 -15.77
C ALA A 48 -0.57 12.04 -14.31
N VAL A 49 -0.63 12.97 -13.36
CA VAL A 49 -0.61 12.70 -11.93
C VAL A 49 -1.71 13.45 -11.20
N ARG A 50 -2.08 12.93 -10.02
CA ARG A 50 -2.98 13.59 -9.07
C ARG A 50 -2.23 13.97 -7.80
N LEU A 51 -2.51 15.16 -7.34
CA LEU A 51 -1.84 15.79 -6.22
C LEU A 51 -2.88 16.14 -5.15
N GLU A 52 -2.67 15.71 -3.91
CA GLU A 52 -3.45 16.21 -2.78
C GLU A 52 -2.92 17.60 -2.40
N VAL A 53 -3.81 18.59 -2.34
CA VAL A 53 -3.48 19.94 -1.89
C VAL A 53 -3.38 19.95 -0.35
N SER A 54 -2.24 20.38 0.18
CA SER A 54 -2.04 20.50 1.61
C SER A 54 -2.75 21.75 2.16
N ASP A 55 -3.45 21.59 3.27
CA ASP A 55 -4.06 22.69 4.03
C ASP A 55 -3.10 23.35 5.04
N ASN A 56 -1.89 22.80 5.20
CA ASN A 56 -0.90 23.34 6.12
C ASN A 56 -0.01 24.40 5.44
N PRO A 57 -0.23 25.70 5.69
CA PRO A 57 0.52 26.78 5.04
C PRO A 57 2.00 26.84 5.45
N LYS A 58 2.41 26.10 6.50
CA LYS A 58 3.79 26.06 6.98
C LYS A 58 4.63 25.00 6.24
N ARG A 59 4.02 24.17 5.38
CA ARG A 59 4.76 23.17 4.61
C ARG A 59 5.58 23.82 3.50
N LYS A 60 6.76 23.24 3.25
CA LYS A 60 7.63 23.64 2.14
C LYS A 60 7.05 23.23 0.76
N THR A 61 6.23 22.18 0.72
CA THR A 61 5.56 21.68 -0.48
C THR A 61 4.06 21.83 -0.33
N LYS A 62 3.42 22.49 -1.28
CA LYS A 62 1.96 22.68 -1.32
C LYS A 62 1.21 21.39 -1.65
N TYR A 63 1.85 20.48 -2.36
CA TYR A 63 1.23 19.30 -2.93
C TYR A 63 1.90 18.01 -2.47
N ASP A 64 1.08 16.96 -2.31
CA ASP A 64 1.50 15.57 -2.17
C ASP A 64 1.10 14.77 -3.41
N LEU A 65 2.05 14.10 -4.09
CA LEU A 65 1.77 13.22 -5.21
C LEU A 65 1.14 11.93 -4.69
N VAL A 66 -0.13 11.68 -5.03
CA VAL A 66 -0.94 10.57 -4.49
C VAL A 66 -1.37 9.53 -5.51
N ALA A 67 -1.45 9.90 -6.81
CA ALA A 67 -1.76 8.92 -7.86
C ALA A 67 -1.08 9.29 -9.18
N VAL A 68 -0.87 8.28 -10.00
CA VAL A 68 -0.23 8.38 -11.32
C VAL A 68 -1.02 7.56 -12.34
N HIS A 69 -1.14 8.04 -13.56
CA HIS A 69 -1.81 7.32 -14.64
C HIS A 69 -0.82 6.43 -15.38
N LYS A 70 -0.96 5.12 -15.26
CA LYS A 70 -0.15 4.15 -16.03
C LYS A 70 -0.87 3.81 -17.33
N GLN A 71 -0.17 3.98 -18.45
CA GLN A 71 -0.73 3.64 -19.77
C GLN A 71 -1.10 2.14 -19.83
N GLY A 72 -2.29 1.84 -20.35
CA GLY A 72 -2.81 0.47 -20.44
C GLY A 72 -3.44 -0.09 -19.15
N LEU A 73 -3.21 0.55 -18.00
CA LEU A 73 -3.77 0.10 -16.72
C LEU A 73 -4.78 1.11 -16.12
N GLY A 74 -4.51 2.41 -16.24
CA GLY A 74 -5.31 3.45 -15.62
C GLY A 74 -4.63 4.08 -14.39
N TRP A 75 -5.43 4.55 -13.44
CA TRP A 75 -4.91 5.23 -12.26
C TRP A 75 -4.37 4.24 -11.22
N VAL A 76 -3.15 4.50 -10.75
CA VAL A 76 -2.51 3.80 -9.64
C VAL A 76 -2.38 4.77 -8.47
N ASN A 77 -2.99 4.46 -7.34
CA ASN A 77 -2.75 5.20 -6.11
C ASN A 77 -1.37 4.83 -5.57
N MET A 78 -0.50 5.80 -5.36
CA MET A 78 0.87 5.55 -4.90
C MET A 78 1.16 6.08 -3.49
N ASP A 79 0.16 6.60 -2.79
CA ASP A 79 0.30 7.03 -1.40
C ASP A 79 0.58 5.81 -0.49
N SER A 80 1.78 5.71 0.06
CA SER A 80 2.18 4.61 0.94
C SER A 80 1.46 4.58 2.30
N GLN A 81 0.72 5.63 2.64
CA GLN A 81 -0.12 5.69 3.84
C GLN A 81 -1.58 5.29 3.57
N ALA A 82 -1.99 5.28 2.30
CA ALA A 82 -3.36 4.93 1.93
C ALA A 82 -3.75 3.49 2.30
N PRO A 83 -2.88 2.47 2.15
CA PRO A 83 -3.20 1.09 2.49
C PRO A 83 -3.72 0.92 3.91
N ASN A 84 -3.02 1.44 4.92
CA ASN A 84 -3.46 1.30 6.31
C ASN A 84 -4.75 2.05 6.60
N LYS A 85 -4.97 3.21 5.97
CA LYS A 85 -6.21 3.98 6.13
C LYS A 85 -7.41 3.22 5.54
N VAL A 86 -7.30 2.75 4.31
CA VAL A 86 -8.40 2.04 3.65
C VAL A 86 -8.71 0.69 4.29
N VAL A 87 -7.67 -0.02 4.78
CA VAL A 87 -7.86 -1.26 5.55
C VAL A 87 -8.55 -0.99 6.88
N GLY A 88 -8.20 0.09 7.58
CA GLY A 88 -8.90 0.47 8.81
C GLY A 88 -10.40 0.73 8.58
N GLU A 89 -10.77 1.44 7.50
CA GLU A 89 -12.18 1.66 7.12
C GLU A 89 -12.90 0.36 6.70
N TRP A 90 -12.18 -0.54 6.03
CA TRP A 90 -12.70 -1.85 5.64
C TRP A 90 -12.91 -2.76 6.86
N LEU A 91 -11.93 -2.84 7.78
CA LEU A 91 -12.03 -3.62 9.02
C LEU A 91 -13.22 -3.18 9.89
N ALA A 92 -13.52 -1.89 9.95
CA ALA A 92 -14.66 -1.37 10.70
C ALA A 92 -16.02 -1.93 10.22
N LYS A 93 -16.07 -2.47 9.00
CA LYS A 93 -17.27 -3.09 8.41
C LYS A 93 -17.29 -4.63 8.55
N GLN A 94 -16.20 -5.26 9.10
CA GLN A 94 -16.06 -6.72 9.17
C GLN A 94 -16.63 -7.35 10.46
N GLY A 95 -17.21 -6.51 11.34
CA GLY A 95 -17.86 -7.00 12.58
C GLY A 95 -16.87 -7.54 13.61
N TYR A 96 -15.67 -6.95 13.72
CA TYR A 96 -14.76 -7.18 14.84
C TYR A 96 -15.28 -6.46 16.09
N ASP A 97 -15.12 -7.09 17.25
CA ASP A 97 -15.52 -6.52 18.56
C ASP A 97 -14.55 -5.42 18.99
N TYR A 98 -13.28 -5.55 18.60
CA TYR A 98 -12.21 -4.60 18.89
C TYR A 98 -11.21 -4.52 17.74
N ILE A 99 -10.75 -3.31 17.41
CA ILE A 99 -9.74 -3.05 16.39
C ILE A 99 -8.73 -2.04 16.95
N LYS A 100 -7.45 -2.40 16.94
CA LYS A 100 -6.35 -1.53 17.37
C LYS A 100 -5.31 -1.41 16.27
N PRO A 101 -5.17 -0.26 15.62
CA PRO A 101 -4.08 -0.01 14.70
C PRO A 101 -2.73 0.10 15.42
N GLU A 102 -1.65 -0.15 14.70
CA GLU A 102 -0.27 0.00 15.15
C GLU A 102 0.03 -0.75 16.47
N PHE A 103 -0.37 -2.01 16.52
CA PHE A 103 -0.25 -2.85 17.72
C PHE A 103 1.18 -3.35 17.90
N THR A 104 1.76 -3.13 19.10
CA THR A 104 3.07 -3.69 19.46
C THR A 104 2.93 -5.17 19.76
N TYR A 105 3.55 -6.03 18.96
CA TYR A 105 3.68 -7.46 19.17
C TYR A 105 5.16 -7.83 19.25
N GLY A 106 5.61 -8.32 20.39
CA GLY A 106 7.01 -8.61 20.61
C GLY A 106 7.93 -7.39 20.42
N LYS A 107 8.81 -7.46 19.42
CA LYS A 107 9.74 -6.38 19.08
C LYS A 107 9.30 -5.60 17.81
N SER A 108 8.11 -5.86 17.28
CA SER A 108 7.59 -5.21 16.09
C SER A 108 6.25 -4.53 16.33
N ARG A 109 5.88 -3.68 15.41
CA ARG A 109 4.59 -3.03 15.35
C ARG A 109 3.85 -3.57 14.14
N ILE A 110 2.82 -4.39 14.41
CA ILE A 110 1.91 -4.96 13.40
C ILE A 110 0.83 -3.92 13.09
N ASP A 111 0.39 -3.85 11.85
CA ASP A 111 -0.50 -2.79 11.39
C ASP A 111 -1.86 -2.81 12.09
N PHE A 112 -2.45 -4.00 12.33
CA PHE A 112 -3.71 -4.13 13.06
C PHE A 112 -3.73 -5.36 13.96
N TYR A 113 -4.28 -5.15 15.16
CA TYR A 113 -4.76 -6.20 16.06
C TYR A 113 -6.27 -6.12 16.15
N MET A 114 -6.96 -7.27 16.09
CA MET A 114 -8.39 -7.33 16.19
C MET A 114 -8.85 -8.46 17.10
N GLU A 115 -10.07 -8.34 17.64
CA GLU A 115 -10.75 -9.38 18.41
C GLU A 115 -12.15 -9.62 17.85
N LYS A 116 -12.57 -10.89 17.83
CA LYS A 116 -13.93 -11.28 17.44
C LYS A 116 -14.28 -12.60 18.11
N GLY A 117 -15.38 -12.63 18.91
CA GLY A 117 -15.85 -13.83 19.60
C GLY A 117 -14.80 -14.47 20.50
N GLY A 118 -13.92 -13.70 21.16
CA GLY A 118 -12.82 -14.18 21.99
C GLY A 118 -11.56 -14.61 21.23
N GLN A 119 -11.59 -14.70 19.91
CA GLN A 119 -10.43 -14.97 19.06
C GLN A 119 -9.65 -13.69 18.78
N LYS A 120 -8.31 -13.79 18.78
CA LYS A 120 -7.37 -12.69 18.51
C LYS A 120 -6.78 -12.80 17.12
N TYR A 121 -6.69 -11.66 16.44
CA TYR A 121 -6.24 -11.57 15.05
C TYR A 121 -5.09 -10.58 14.93
N LEU A 122 -4.14 -10.86 14.03
CA LEU A 122 -3.08 -9.94 13.61
C LEU A 122 -3.10 -9.80 12.10
N LEU A 123 -3.05 -8.57 11.64
CA LEU A 123 -3.03 -8.25 10.21
C LEU A 123 -1.87 -7.32 9.89
N GLU A 124 -1.01 -7.75 8.99
CA GLU A 124 0.03 -6.92 8.37
C GLU A 124 -0.43 -6.47 6.99
N VAL A 125 -0.27 -5.19 6.69
CA VAL A 125 -0.71 -4.56 5.45
C VAL A 125 0.47 -4.25 4.54
N LYS A 126 0.34 -4.57 3.27
CA LYS A 126 1.33 -4.28 2.22
C LYS A 126 0.64 -3.59 1.06
N GLY A 127 1.03 -2.35 0.74
CA GLY A 127 0.57 -1.67 -0.47
C GLY A 127 1.25 -2.25 -1.71
N CYS A 128 0.49 -2.58 -2.74
CA CYS A 128 1.01 -3.06 -4.01
C CYS A 128 0.70 -2.04 -5.12
N THR A 129 1.76 -1.48 -5.71
CA THR A 129 1.71 -0.51 -6.82
C THR A 129 2.49 -0.98 -8.04
N LEU A 130 3.35 -2.00 -7.90
CA LEU A 130 4.11 -2.58 -9.00
C LEU A 130 3.24 -3.59 -9.74
N GLU A 131 3.07 -3.37 -11.04
CA GLU A 131 2.36 -4.27 -11.94
C GLU A 131 3.22 -4.56 -13.17
N VAL A 132 3.27 -5.84 -13.56
CA VAL A 132 3.88 -6.33 -14.80
C VAL A 132 2.95 -7.36 -15.42
N ASP A 133 2.57 -7.17 -16.68
CA ASP A 133 1.76 -8.10 -17.47
C ASP A 133 0.46 -8.57 -16.78
N GLY A 134 -0.24 -7.65 -16.11
CA GLY A 134 -1.52 -7.91 -15.45
C GLY A 134 -1.39 -8.56 -14.07
N ILE A 135 -0.19 -8.65 -13.51
CA ILE A 135 0.07 -9.25 -12.20
C ILE A 135 0.73 -8.22 -11.29
N GLY A 136 0.23 -8.11 -10.06
CA GLY A 136 0.86 -7.32 -9.01
C GLY A 136 2.11 -8.00 -8.45
N TYR A 137 3.13 -7.23 -8.10
CA TYR A 137 4.35 -7.74 -7.47
C TYR A 137 4.69 -6.97 -6.20
N PHE A 138 5.16 -7.69 -5.18
CA PHE A 138 5.67 -7.10 -3.94
C PHE A 138 6.95 -7.86 -3.49
N PRO A 139 8.00 -7.17 -3.01
CA PRO A 139 8.15 -5.70 -2.88
C PRO A 139 8.67 -5.03 -4.17
N ASP A 140 8.41 -3.72 -4.31
CA ASP A 140 9.02 -2.86 -5.34
C ASP A 140 10.51 -2.56 -5.05
N ALA A 141 10.89 -2.54 -3.77
CA ALA A 141 12.27 -2.37 -3.31
C ALA A 141 12.55 -3.35 -2.15
N PRO A 142 13.83 -3.75 -1.90
CA PRO A 142 14.18 -4.64 -0.82
C PRO A 142 13.60 -4.21 0.53
N THR A 143 13.02 -5.17 1.29
CA THR A 143 12.35 -4.92 2.57
C THR A 143 12.65 -6.02 3.60
N GLU A 144 13.75 -5.89 4.33
CA GLU A 144 14.10 -6.78 5.46
C GLU A 144 12.99 -6.79 6.53
N ARG A 145 12.38 -5.61 6.75
CA ARG A 145 11.25 -5.46 7.67
C ARG A 145 10.04 -6.29 7.22
N GLY A 146 9.77 -6.39 5.91
CA GLY A 146 8.69 -7.21 5.38
C GLY A 146 8.90 -8.69 5.66
N VAL A 147 10.11 -9.20 5.46
CA VAL A 147 10.50 -10.59 5.78
C VAL A 147 10.33 -10.86 7.28
N LYS A 148 10.86 -9.97 8.14
CA LYS A 148 10.74 -10.09 9.60
C LYS A 148 9.27 -10.17 10.04
N HIS A 149 8.39 -9.33 9.51
CA HIS A 149 6.96 -9.33 9.87
C HIS A 149 6.28 -10.66 9.47
N LEU A 150 6.61 -11.27 8.34
CA LEU A 150 6.08 -12.57 7.95
C LEU A 150 6.49 -13.68 8.94
N HIS A 151 7.75 -13.73 9.37
CA HIS A 151 8.20 -14.67 10.38
C HIS A 151 7.50 -14.45 11.74
N GLU A 152 7.27 -13.20 12.13
CA GLU A 152 6.55 -12.88 13.37
C GLU A 152 5.07 -13.28 13.32
N LEU A 153 4.40 -13.10 12.16
CA LEU A 153 3.04 -13.61 11.96
C LEU A 153 2.99 -15.15 12.06
N ALA A 154 3.94 -15.85 11.43
CA ALA A 154 4.03 -17.31 11.53
C ALA A 154 4.19 -17.78 12.98
N GLN A 155 5.05 -17.12 13.78
CA GLN A 155 5.21 -17.42 15.20
C GLN A 155 3.96 -17.08 16.01
N ALA A 156 3.25 -15.99 15.69
CA ALA A 156 2.02 -15.62 16.36
C ALA A 156 0.88 -16.62 16.08
N GLN A 157 0.80 -17.11 14.84
CA GLN A 157 -0.15 -18.16 14.44
C GLN A 157 0.01 -19.42 15.31
N GLN A 158 1.25 -19.86 15.55
CA GLN A 158 1.55 -21.01 16.45
C GLN A 158 1.18 -20.75 17.91
N LYS A 159 1.03 -19.49 18.31
CA LYS A 159 0.61 -19.08 19.68
C LYS A 159 -0.90 -18.85 19.80
N GLY A 160 -1.68 -19.25 18.79
CA GLY A 160 -3.15 -19.19 18.81
C GLY A 160 -3.77 -17.90 18.30
N TYR A 161 -2.97 -16.97 17.73
CA TYR A 161 -3.54 -15.86 16.95
C TYR A 161 -4.00 -16.36 15.58
N GLN A 162 -4.99 -15.70 15.00
CA GLN A 162 -5.31 -15.82 13.59
C GLN A 162 -4.58 -14.71 12.83
N CYS A 163 -3.63 -15.09 11.99
CA CYS A 163 -2.74 -14.13 11.35
C CYS A 163 -3.00 -14.04 9.84
N ALA A 164 -2.90 -12.83 9.31
CA ALA A 164 -2.98 -12.60 7.87
C ALA A 164 -1.99 -11.52 7.42
N VAL A 165 -1.51 -11.64 6.18
CA VAL A 165 -0.89 -10.55 5.42
C VAL A 165 -1.87 -10.12 4.33
N ALA A 166 -2.19 -8.83 4.25
CA ALA A 166 -3.07 -8.26 3.24
C ALA A 166 -2.29 -7.40 2.25
N PHE A 167 -2.35 -7.77 0.98
CA PHE A 167 -1.86 -6.94 -0.10
C PHE A 167 -2.99 -6.04 -0.59
N VAL A 168 -2.87 -4.74 -0.34
CA VAL A 168 -3.78 -3.72 -0.86
C VAL A 168 -3.35 -3.39 -2.28
N ILE A 169 -4.12 -3.81 -3.26
CA ILE A 169 -3.86 -3.60 -4.68
C ILE A 169 -4.36 -2.23 -5.05
N GLN A 170 -3.44 -1.25 -5.12
CA GLN A 170 -3.76 0.17 -5.27
C GLN A 170 -4.01 0.57 -6.74
N MET A 171 -4.57 -0.33 -7.54
CA MET A 171 -4.86 -0.17 -8.97
C MET A 171 -5.99 -1.11 -9.38
N GLU A 172 -6.69 -0.77 -10.45
CA GLU A 172 -7.77 -1.61 -10.99
C GLU A 172 -7.25 -2.67 -11.95
N GLY A 173 -8.05 -3.71 -12.19
CA GLY A 173 -7.74 -4.77 -13.14
C GLY A 173 -6.76 -5.84 -12.65
N ILE A 174 -6.12 -5.62 -11.51
CA ILE A 174 -5.18 -6.57 -10.91
C ILE A 174 -5.86 -7.31 -9.76
N THR A 175 -5.77 -8.63 -9.76
CA THR A 175 -6.51 -9.50 -8.84
C THR A 175 -5.64 -10.40 -7.97
N GLU A 176 -4.33 -10.44 -8.24
CA GLU A 176 -3.36 -11.21 -7.45
C GLU A 176 -2.05 -10.45 -7.28
N VAL A 177 -1.31 -10.79 -6.24
CA VAL A 177 0.04 -10.28 -5.99
C VAL A 177 0.99 -11.45 -5.82
N ARG A 178 2.11 -11.43 -6.54
CA ARG A 178 3.17 -12.42 -6.43
C ARG A 178 4.41 -11.83 -5.73
N PRO A 179 5.19 -12.67 -5.01
CA PRO A 179 6.48 -12.26 -4.50
C PRO A 179 7.40 -11.81 -5.63
N ASN A 180 8.00 -10.63 -5.49
CA ASN A 180 9.03 -10.15 -6.43
C ASN A 180 10.39 -10.75 -6.04
N VAL A 181 10.58 -12.02 -6.36
CA VAL A 181 11.81 -12.77 -6.05
C VAL A 181 13.05 -12.21 -6.76
N GLY A 182 12.88 -11.51 -7.87
CA GLY A 182 13.96 -10.78 -8.54
C GLY A 182 14.48 -9.59 -7.73
N THR A 183 13.63 -8.99 -6.91
CA THR A 183 13.99 -7.87 -6.02
C THR A 183 14.40 -8.36 -4.64
N GLN A 184 13.69 -9.36 -4.09
CA GLN A 184 13.97 -9.95 -2.77
C GLN A 184 13.52 -11.41 -2.69
N PRO A 185 14.40 -12.39 -2.97
CA PRO A 185 14.10 -13.82 -2.89
C PRO A 185 13.60 -14.25 -1.52
N GLU A 186 14.18 -13.68 -0.45
CA GLU A 186 13.87 -14.00 0.95
C GLU A 186 12.41 -13.67 1.31
N PHE A 187 11.81 -12.67 0.66
CA PHE A 187 10.40 -12.35 0.87
C PHE A 187 9.49 -13.47 0.35
N GLY A 188 9.82 -14.05 -0.81
CA GLY A 188 9.10 -15.20 -1.37
C GLY A 188 9.17 -16.43 -0.47
N THR A 189 10.36 -16.74 0.05
CA THR A 189 10.58 -17.82 1.00
C THR A 189 9.79 -17.61 2.29
N ALA A 190 9.91 -16.43 2.91
CA ALA A 190 9.20 -16.11 4.14
C ALA A 190 7.66 -16.12 3.96
N LEU A 191 7.15 -15.71 2.79
CA LEU A 191 5.71 -15.77 2.50
C LEU A 191 5.23 -17.24 2.40
N ALA A 192 6.01 -18.11 1.74
CA ALA A 192 5.69 -19.53 1.65
C ALA A 192 5.71 -20.21 3.03
N GLU A 193 6.72 -19.91 3.85
CA GLU A 193 6.82 -20.42 5.24
C GLU A 193 5.65 -19.92 6.11
N ALA A 194 5.27 -18.64 5.99
CA ALA A 194 4.12 -18.08 6.72
C ALA A 194 2.82 -18.78 6.32
N LYS A 195 2.58 -18.99 5.01
CA LYS A 195 1.41 -19.78 4.52
C LYS A 195 1.43 -21.21 5.08
N ALA A 196 2.56 -21.88 5.07
CA ALA A 196 2.70 -23.23 5.61
C ALA A 196 2.42 -23.28 7.14
N ALA A 197 2.70 -22.19 7.86
CA ALA A 197 2.38 -22.04 9.27
C ALA A 197 0.90 -21.67 9.53
N GLY A 198 0.08 -21.48 8.49
CA GLY A 198 -1.35 -21.14 8.59
C GLY A 198 -1.68 -19.64 8.53
N VAL A 199 -0.71 -18.78 8.19
CA VAL A 199 -0.98 -17.35 7.94
C VAL A 199 -1.74 -17.21 6.63
N SER A 200 -2.90 -16.53 6.69
CA SER A 200 -3.70 -16.26 5.49
C SER A 200 -3.05 -15.15 4.65
N VAL A 201 -3.15 -15.29 3.33
CA VAL A 201 -2.79 -14.23 2.38
C VAL A 201 -4.07 -13.66 1.80
N LEU A 202 -4.24 -12.34 1.88
CA LEU A 202 -5.43 -11.66 1.38
C LEU A 202 -5.04 -10.68 0.28
N PHE A 203 -5.80 -10.66 -0.81
CA PHE A 203 -5.74 -9.65 -1.84
C PHE A 203 -6.95 -8.71 -1.65
N LEU A 204 -6.69 -7.46 -1.34
CA LEU A 204 -7.70 -6.43 -1.17
C LEU A 204 -7.70 -5.54 -2.41
N LEU A 205 -8.66 -5.77 -3.30
CA LEU A 205 -8.79 -5.08 -4.57
C LEU A 205 -9.41 -3.71 -4.35
N CYS A 206 -8.81 -2.68 -4.94
CA CYS A 206 -9.27 -1.32 -4.76
C CYS A 206 -9.84 -0.70 -6.04
N HIS A 207 -10.87 0.13 -5.85
CA HIS A 207 -11.26 1.16 -6.81
C HIS A 207 -10.45 2.44 -6.53
N VAL A 208 -9.86 3.01 -7.58
CA VAL A 208 -9.05 4.24 -7.51
C VAL A 208 -9.85 5.40 -8.10
N GLY A 209 -10.68 6.02 -7.27
CA GLY A 209 -11.43 7.21 -7.64
C GLY A 209 -10.54 8.45 -7.85
N ARG A 210 -11.14 9.57 -8.29
CA ARG A 210 -10.39 10.82 -8.47
C ARG A 210 -9.73 11.29 -7.18
N ASP A 211 -10.49 11.24 -6.08
CA ASP A 211 -10.10 11.72 -4.75
C ASP A 211 -10.20 10.64 -3.68
N SER A 212 -10.25 9.36 -4.07
CA SER A 212 -10.53 8.27 -3.13
C SER A 212 -9.80 6.98 -3.49
N LEU A 213 -9.63 6.14 -2.46
CA LEU A 213 -9.26 4.74 -2.58
C LEU A 213 -10.25 3.94 -1.73
N GLU A 214 -10.85 2.89 -2.30
CA GLU A 214 -11.82 2.04 -1.61
C GLU A 214 -11.55 0.57 -1.90
N ILE A 215 -11.58 -0.28 -0.86
CA ILE A 215 -11.54 -1.74 -1.04
C ILE A 215 -12.93 -2.18 -1.48
N VAL A 216 -13.02 -2.78 -2.66
CA VAL A 216 -14.27 -3.23 -3.29
C VAL A 216 -14.44 -4.75 -3.26
N GLU A 217 -13.34 -5.50 -3.17
CA GLU A 217 -13.35 -6.96 -3.16
C GLU A 217 -12.18 -7.50 -2.31
N GLN A 218 -12.42 -8.65 -1.65
CA GLN A 218 -11.39 -9.46 -1.01
C GLN A 218 -11.28 -10.79 -1.72
N ARG A 219 -10.05 -11.24 -1.98
CA ARG A 219 -9.72 -12.59 -2.45
C ARG A 219 -8.70 -13.25 -1.55
N GLU A 220 -8.71 -14.57 -1.52
CA GLU A 220 -7.65 -15.37 -0.89
C GLU A 220 -6.53 -15.63 -1.89
N GLY A 221 -5.27 -15.56 -1.40
CA GLY A 221 -4.05 -15.71 -2.19
C GLY A 221 -3.26 -16.99 -1.93
#